data_4e9d4de01f5fd65ef73851dcfeeaba4d
#
_entry.id   4e9d4de01f5fd65ef73851dcfeeaba4d
#
_cell.length_a   1.000
_cell.length_b   1.000
_cell.length_c   1.000
_cell.angle_alpha   90.00
_cell.angle_beta   90.00
_cell.angle_gamma   90.00
#
_symmetry.space_group_name_H-M   'P 1'
#
loop_
_entity.id
_entity.type
_entity.pdbx_description
1 polymer ?
#
loop_
_entity_poly.entity_id
_entity_poly.type
_entity_poly.pdbx_seq_one_letter_code
_entity_poly.pdbx_strand_id
1 'polypeptide(L)'
;MLVTASGAPGTAALLHALRDNGEREVRLVGTDMSERSVGRHLCDAYHHVPAGSDPSFPDTMLEVATRESVDAILPQSSFDLEGLAGHVDRFPMPVLVSPVDAIQRSNDKALTYELMHRLGVPAPAFFRVDGAAGVERAAHELGYPDRPVCFKPVFSSGSRGFRILDPTVDRAHQLLYERPGAVAMRLEEALELLPEGGVDLLVMELATGGERTIDGIANGGEIVLGHPKTREAMRAGLAMYFVTLDDPELMRLASLIVGELGIEHFFNIQLVGDYVIEINPRISTVVYQEDLNLPYLGVKRALGEISDDELRALRPRVRPGRTALRYFDQLEFDA
;
A
#
# COMPACT_ATOMS: atom_id res chain seq x y z
N MET A 1 -13.01 -7.90 15.79
CA MET A 1 -12.27 -7.11 14.77
C MET A 1 -12.31 -7.82 13.44
N LEU A 2 -12.73 -7.16 12.34
CA LEU A 2 -12.74 -7.73 10.99
C LEU A 2 -11.57 -7.17 10.18
N VAL A 3 -10.81 -8.04 9.47
CA VAL A 3 -9.68 -7.68 8.61
C VAL A 3 -9.97 -8.19 7.20
N THR A 4 -10.02 -7.29 6.21
CA THR A 4 -10.25 -7.67 4.82
C THR A 4 -8.96 -8.09 4.12
N ALA A 5 -9.07 -8.69 2.93
CA ALA A 5 -7.93 -9.22 2.17
C ALA A 5 -6.95 -9.99 3.07
N SER A 6 -7.49 -10.84 3.94
CA SER A 6 -6.73 -11.55 4.97
C SER A 6 -5.73 -12.57 4.43
N GLY A 7 -5.76 -12.85 3.13
CA GLY A 7 -4.76 -13.63 2.39
C GLY A 7 -3.67 -12.81 1.71
N ALA A 8 -3.72 -11.47 1.81
CA ALA A 8 -2.70 -10.64 1.16
C ALA A 8 -1.30 -10.87 1.75
N PRO A 9 -0.24 -10.77 0.92
CA PRO A 9 1.12 -10.91 1.40
C PRO A 9 1.41 -9.92 2.54
N GLY A 10 1.85 -10.42 3.68
CA GLY A 10 2.16 -9.60 4.86
C GLY A 10 1.00 -9.44 5.86
N THR A 11 -0.22 -9.85 5.55
CA THR A 11 -1.34 -9.78 6.49
C THR A 11 -1.11 -10.63 7.74
N ALA A 12 -0.40 -11.74 7.64
CA ALA A 12 -0.03 -12.55 8.81
C ALA A 12 0.63 -11.71 9.92
N ALA A 13 1.57 -10.82 9.56
CA ALA A 13 2.22 -9.95 10.54
C ALA A 13 1.23 -8.94 11.18
N LEU A 14 0.25 -8.47 10.41
CA LEU A 14 -0.81 -7.62 10.93
C LEU A 14 -1.72 -8.38 11.91
N LEU A 15 -2.15 -9.60 11.55
CA LEU A 15 -2.99 -10.45 12.41
C LEU A 15 -2.27 -10.78 13.72
N HIS A 16 -0.96 -11.09 13.67
CA HIS A 16 -0.14 -11.26 14.86
C HIS A 16 -0.04 -9.97 15.69
N ALA A 17 0.16 -8.81 15.06
CA ALA A 17 0.21 -7.55 15.79
C ALA A 17 -1.09 -7.24 16.53
N LEU A 18 -2.25 -7.58 15.94
CA LEU A 18 -3.55 -7.41 16.57
C LEU A 18 -3.81 -8.43 17.68
N ARG A 19 -3.37 -9.68 17.50
CA ARG A 19 -3.57 -10.76 18.48
C ARG A 19 -2.62 -10.64 19.67
N ASP A 20 -1.34 -10.42 19.40
CA ASP A 20 -0.25 -10.36 20.38
C ASP A 20 -0.02 -8.92 20.87
N ASN A 21 -1.10 -8.20 21.15
CA ASN A 21 -1.07 -6.77 21.52
C ASN A 21 -0.60 -6.50 22.95
N GLY A 22 -0.53 -7.53 23.81
CA GLY A 22 -0.06 -7.41 25.20
C GLY A 22 -1.08 -6.78 26.18
N GLU A 23 -2.30 -6.46 25.73
CA GLU A 23 -3.29 -5.74 26.54
C GLU A 23 -4.60 -6.57 26.71
N ARG A 24 -5.10 -7.15 25.64
CA ARG A 24 -6.36 -7.91 25.65
C ARG A 24 -6.41 -9.01 24.58
N GLU A 25 -7.33 -9.93 24.74
CA GLU A 25 -7.72 -10.86 23.69
C GLU A 25 -8.49 -10.13 22.58
N VAL A 26 -8.08 -10.34 21.32
CA VAL A 26 -8.74 -9.81 20.13
C VAL A 26 -9.19 -10.96 19.25
N ARG A 27 -10.53 -11.14 19.15
CA ARG A 27 -11.11 -12.07 18.20
C ARG A 27 -10.99 -11.50 16.78
N LEU A 28 -10.35 -12.25 15.89
CA LEU A 28 -10.09 -11.86 14.50
C LEU A 28 -11.05 -12.56 13.54
N VAL A 29 -11.73 -11.78 12.73
CA VAL A 29 -12.56 -12.26 11.61
C VAL A 29 -11.87 -11.89 10.31
N GLY A 30 -11.46 -12.88 9.53
CA GLY A 30 -10.81 -12.66 8.22
C GLY A 30 -11.83 -12.71 7.09
N THR A 31 -11.70 -11.83 6.11
CA THR A 31 -12.42 -11.92 4.83
C THR A 31 -11.46 -11.86 3.66
N ASP A 32 -11.74 -12.59 2.59
CA ASP A 32 -10.95 -12.56 1.35
C ASP A 32 -11.79 -13.05 0.16
N MET A 33 -11.42 -12.63 -1.04
CA MET A 33 -12.00 -13.13 -2.29
C MET A 33 -11.47 -14.51 -2.71
N SER A 34 -10.49 -15.05 -2.00
CA SER A 34 -9.91 -16.36 -2.25
C SER A 34 -10.27 -17.33 -1.13
N GLU A 35 -10.83 -18.47 -1.45
CA GLU A 35 -11.06 -19.53 -0.47
C GLU A 35 -9.77 -20.08 0.14
N ARG A 36 -8.65 -19.97 -0.59
CA ARG A 36 -7.32 -20.42 -0.17
C ARG A 36 -6.51 -19.27 0.42
N SER A 37 -7.08 -18.61 1.42
CA SER A 37 -6.44 -17.50 2.12
C SER A 37 -5.76 -17.98 3.39
N VAL A 38 -4.56 -17.47 3.71
CA VAL A 38 -3.90 -17.73 4.99
C VAL A 38 -4.73 -17.23 6.17
N GLY A 39 -5.54 -16.18 5.96
CA GLY A 39 -6.49 -15.68 6.96
C GLY A 39 -7.47 -16.72 7.45
N ARG A 40 -7.82 -17.71 6.63
CA ARG A 40 -8.68 -18.83 7.03
C ARG A 40 -8.12 -19.65 8.20
N HIS A 41 -6.81 -19.65 8.36
CA HIS A 41 -6.11 -20.43 9.37
C HIS A 41 -5.54 -19.57 10.51
N LEU A 42 -5.41 -18.28 10.28
CA LEU A 42 -4.89 -17.33 11.27
C LEU A 42 -5.98 -16.54 12.01
N CYS A 43 -7.21 -16.52 11.49
CA CYS A 43 -8.35 -15.86 12.13
C CYS A 43 -9.24 -16.85 12.87
N ASP A 44 -10.02 -16.35 13.82
CA ASP A 44 -10.96 -17.15 14.63
C ASP A 44 -12.24 -17.47 13.84
N ALA A 45 -12.57 -16.65 12.84
CA ALA A 45 -13.60 -16.90 11.85
C ALA A 45 -13.13 -16.39 10.48
N TYR A 46 -13.63 -17.03 9.41
CA TYR A 46 -13.26 -16.65 8.04
C TYR A 46 -14.48 -16.69 7.12
N HIS A 47 -14.60 -15.68 6.25
CA HIS A 47 -15.65 -15.61 5.24
C HIS A 47 -15.06 -15.30 3.86
N HIS A 48 -15.43 -16.11 2.88
CA HIS A 48 -15.23 -15.79 1.47
C HIS A 48 -16.22 -14.71 1.06
N VAL A 49 -15.71 -13.63 0.46
CA VAL A 49 -16.47 -12.43 0.06
C VAL A 49 -16.17 -12.05 -1.39
N PRO A 50 -17.05 -11.28 -2.06
CA PRO A 50 -16.73 -10.73 -3.38
C PRO A 50 -15.46 -9.86 -3.37
N ALA A 51 -14.91 -9.59 -4.55
CA ALA A 51 -13.83 -8.60 -4.69
C ALA A 51 -14.30 -7.21 -4.23
N GLY A 52 -13.39 -6.39 -3.69
CA GLY A 52 -13.71 -5.03 -3.25
C GLY A 52 -14.28 -4.11 -4.35
N SER A 53 -14.04 -4.44 -5.63
CA SER A 53 -14.64 -3.77 -6.79
C SER A 53 -16.03 -4.26 -7.18
N ASP A 54 -16.53 -5.33 -6.55
CA ASP A 54 -17.87 -5.84 -6.82
C ASP A 54 -18.93 -4.95 -6.15
N PRO A 55 -20.01 -4.55 -6.84
CA PRO A 55 -21.06 -3.72 -6.26
C PRO A 55 -21.74 -4.31 -5.02
N SER A 56 -21.72 -5.64 -4.84
CA SER A 56 -22.28 -6.32 -3.68
C SER A 56 -21.34 -6.36 -2.46
N PHE A 57 -20.08 -5.93 -2.62
CA PHE A 57 -19.08 -6.02 -1.57
C PHE A 57 -19.47 -5.26 -0.29
N PRO A 58 -19.95 -4.00 -0.31
CA PRO A 58 -20.35 -3.29 0.90
C PRO A 58 -21.48 -3.98 1.67
N ASP A 59 -22.48 -4.52 0.94
CA ASP A 59 -23.61 -5.25 1.55
C ASP A 59 -23.16 -6.54 2.21
N THR A 60 -22.31 -7.30 1.53
CA THR A 60 -21.71 -8.52 2.07
C THR A 60 -20.86 -8.23 3.32
N MET A 61 -20.06 -7.16 3.28
CA MET A 61 -19.24 -6.77 4.42
C MET A 61 -20.08 -6.35 5.63
N LEU A 62 -21.18 -5.62 5.43
CA LEU A 62 -22.11 -5.25 6.49
C LEU A 62 -22.78 -6.48 7.11
N GLU A 63 -23.22 -7.43 6.28
CA GLU A 63 -23.81 -8.69 6.74
C GLU A 63 -22.81 -9.49 7.58
N VAL A 64 -21.58 -9.69 7.09
CA VAL A 64 -20.55 -10.43 7.82
C VAL A 64 -20.20 -9.73 9.14
N ALA A 65 -19.97 -8.41 9.10
CA ALA A 65 -19.62 -7.64 10.29
C ALA A 65 -20.71 -7.69 11.38
N THR A 66 -21.96 -7.62 10.95
CA THR A 66 -23.12 -7.72 11.88
C THR A 66 -23.26 -9.13 12.46
N ARG A 67 -23.19 -10.16 11.61
CA ARG A 67 -23.28 -11.56 12.04
C ARG A 67 -22.20 -11.94 13.03
N GLU A 68 -20.97 -11.49 12.78
CA GLU A 68 -19.82 -11.76 13.63
C GLU A 68 -19.69 -10.79 14.82
N SER A 69 -20.59 -9.81 14.92
CA SER A 69 -20.61 -8.82 16.01
C SER A 69 -19.24 -8.14 16.20
N VAL A 70 -18.63 -7.68 15.10
CA VAL A 70 -17.31 -7.05 15.16
C VAL A 70 -17.38 -5.60 15.63
N ASP A 71 -16.37 -5.15 16.36
CA ASP A 71 -16.29 -3.79 16.90
C ASP A 71 -15.68 -2.78 15.90
N ALA A 72 -14.89 -3.26 14.91
CA ALA A 72 -14.28 -2.41 13.89
C ALA A 72 -13.89 -3.23 12.65
N ILE A 73 -13.78 -2.55 11.50
CA ILE A 73 -13.34 -3.11 10.21
C ILE A 73 -12.04 -2.44 9.78
N LEU A 74 -11.02 -3.26 9.46
CA LEU A 74 -9.70 -2.81 8.97
C LEU A 74 -9.47 -3.31 7.55
N PRO A 75 -9.68 -2.47 6.52
CA PRO A 75 -9.40 -2.81 5.15
C PRO A 75 -7.90 -2.84 4.83
N GLN A 76 -7.48 -3.81 3.98
CA GLN A 76 -6.08 -4.06 3.64
C GLN A 76 -5.75 -3.82 2.18
N SER A 77 -6.71 -3.82 1.26
CA SER A 77 -6.45 -3.62 -0.16
C SER A 77 -7.02 -2.30 -0.66
N SER A 78 -6.41 -1.73 -1.72
CA SER A 78 -6.91 -0.50 -2.35
C SER A 78 -8.33 -0.66 -2.89
N PHE A 79 -8.69 -1.85 -3.39
CA PHE A 79 -10.04 -2.14 -3.87
C PHE A 79 -11.05 -2.19 -2.73
N ASP A 80 -10.70 -2.79 -1.59
CA ASP A 80 -11.58 -2.85 -0.42
C ASP A 80 -11.81 -1.45 0.18
N LEU A 81 -10.77 -0.60 0.17
CA LEU A 81 -10.90 0.80 0.58
C LEU A 81 -11.91 1.55 -0.29
N GLU A 82 -11.79 1.44 -1.62
CA GLU A 82 -12.74 2.07 -2.54
C GLU A 82 -14.15 1.53 -2.38
N GLY A 83 -14.29 0.21 -2.25
CA GLY A 83 -15.57 -0.44 -2.07
C GLY A 83 -16.29 -0.03 -0.78
N LEU A 84 -15.55 0.32 0.28
CA LEU A 84 -16.14 0.68 1.57
C LEU A 84 -16.29 2.19 1.79
N ALA A 85 -15.39 3.02 1.24
CA ALA A 85 -15.29 4.44 1.59
C ALA A 85 -16.58 5.23 1.38
N GLY A 86 -17.33 4.95 0.30
CA GLY A 86 -18.62 5.61 0.01
C GLY A 86 -19.79 5.10 0.85
N HIS A 87 -19.56 4.14 1.74
CA HIS A 87 -20.61 3.40 2.45
C HIS A 87 -20.44 3.37 3.97
N VAL A 88 -19.45 4.11 4.51
CA VAL A 88 -19.10 4.07 5.95
C VAL A 88 -20.28 4.37 6.87
N ASP A 89 -21.17 5.28 6.48
CA ASP A 89 -22.35 5.66 7.27
C ASP A 89 -23.38 4.53 7.46
N ARG A 90 -23.27 3.45 6.68
CA ARG A 90 -24.14 2.27 6.78
C ARG A 90 -23.69 1.30 7.88
N PHE A 91 -22.43 1.42 8.33
CA PHE A 91 -21.85 0.51 9.29
C PHE A 91 -22.03 1.04 10.71
N PRO A 92 -22.60 0.24 11.64
CA PRO A 92 -22.77 0.66 13.04
C PRO A 92 -21.48 0.63 13.86
N MET A 93 -20.37 0.18 13.26
CA MET A 93 -19.03 0.16 13.84
C MET A 93 -18.05 0.96 12.96
N PRO A 94 -16.91 1.42 13.52
CA PRO A 94 -15.87 2.10 12.73
C PRO A 94 -15.35 1.24 11.58
N VAL A 95 -15.28 1.84 10.38
CA VAL A 95 -14.55 1.32 9.22
C VAL A 95 -13.32 2.19 9.03
N LEU A 96 -12.13 1.61 9.16
CA LEU A 96 -10.88 2.36 9.17
C LEU A 96 -10.44 2.72 7.75
N VAL A 97 -11.18 3.60 7.11
CA VAL A 97 -10.93 4.12 5.76
C VAL A 97 -10.86 5.64 5.78
N SER A 98 -10.06 6.19 4.89
CA SER A 98 -10.01 7.63 4.63
C SER A 98 -11.23 8.09 3.81
N PRO A 99 -11.50 9.40 3.71
CA PRO A 99 -12.53 9.95 2.83
C PRO A 99 -12.36 9.48 1.38
N VAL A 100 -13.46 9.38 0.65
CA VAL A 100 -13.50 8.90 -0.75
C VAL A 100 -12.50 9.65 -1.64
N ASP A 101 -12.47 10.99 -1.54
CA ASP A 101 -11.54 11.83 -2.33
C ASP A 101 -10.07 11.49 -2.04
N ALA A 102 -9.71 11.31 -0.78
CA ALA A 102 -8.35 10.93 -0.38
C ALA A 102 -7.94 9.57 -0.98
N ILE A 103 -8.87 8.59 -0.97
CA ILE A 103 -8.63 7.26 -1.53
C ILE A 103 -8.48 7.33 -3.05
N GLN A 104 -9.37 8.03 -3.75
CA GLN A 104 -9.33 8.16 -5.19
C GLN A 104 -8.05 8.85 -5.67
N ARG A 105 -7.67 9.97 -5.04
CA ARG A 105 -6.45 10.73 -5.37
C ARG A 105 -5.18 9.96 -5.04
N SER A 106 -5.21 9.05 -4.07
CA SER A 106 -4.05 8.21 -3.72
C SER A 106 -3.95 6.96 -4.60
N ASN A 107 -5.06 6.35 -4.99
CA ASN A 107 -5.09 5.13 -5.81
C ASN A 107 -4.80 5.41 -7.29
N ASP A 108 -5.26 6.55 -7.83
CA ASP A 108 -4.89 7.03 -9.17
C ASP A 108 -3.50 7.68 -9.11
N LYS A 109 -2.51 7.01 -9.69
CA LYS A 109 -1.12 7.45 -9.63
C LYS A 109 -0.85 8.72 -10.42
N ALA A 110 -1.65 9.01 -11.46
CA ALA A 110 -1.55 10.28 -12.18
C ALA A 110 -1.98 11.44 -11.29
N LEU A 111 -3.14 11.32 -10.62
CA LEU A 111 -3.60 12.31 -9.64
C LEU A 111 -2.62 12.48 -8.47
N THR A 112 -2.01 11.38 -8.01
CA THR A 112 -0.95 11.43 -7.00
C THR A 112 0.22 12.30 -7.46
N TYR A 113 0.75 12.10 -8.67
CA TYR A 113 1.91 12.87 -9.15
C TYR A 113 1.56 14.31 -9.51
N GLU A 114 0.37 14.57 -10.07
CA GLU A 114 -0.15 15.93 -10.24
C GLU A 114 -0.22 16.68 -8.91
N LEU A 115 -0.69 16.00 -7.87
CA LEU A 115 -0.72 16.55 -6.52
C LEU A 115 0.70 16.87 -6.02
N MET A 116 1.65 15.94 -6.17
CA MET A 116 3.03 16.16 -5.73
C MET A 116 3.65 17.36 -6.44
N HIS A 117 3.50 17.47 -7.76
CA HIS A 117 4.00 18.61 -8.53
C HIS A 117 3.36 19.93 -8.08
N ARG A 118 2.05 19.96 -7.82
CA ARG A 118 1.35 21.15 -7.30
C ARG A 118 1.87 21.58 -5.93
N LEU A 119 2.21 20.62 -5.07
CA LEU A 119 2.76 20.88 -3.74
C LEU A 119 4.26 21.20 -3.72
N GLY A 120 4.94 21.12 -4.88
CA GLY A 120 6.39 21.25 -4.95
C GLY A 120 7.14 20.08 -4.29
N VAL A 121 6.48 18.92 -4.15
CA VAL A 121 7.08 17.69 -3.65
C VAL A 121 7.72 16.93 -4.81
N PRO A 122 8.97 16.47 -4.68
CA PRO A 122 9.61 15.70 -5.73
C PRO A 122 8.82 14.45 -6.10
N ALA A 123 8.50 14.33 -7.38
CA ALA A 123 7.87 13.15 -7.99
C ALA A 123 8.37 12.99 -9.42
N PRO A 124 8.33 11.78 -10.00
CA PRO A 124 8.77 11.58 -11.38
C PRO A 124 7.98 12.45 -12.35
N ALA A 125 8.64 12.99 -13.39
CA ALA A 125 7.94 13.50 -14.56
C ALA A 125 7.22 12.35 -15.27
N PHE A 126 6.00 12.59 -15.76
CA PHE A 126 5.15 11.52 -16.30
C PHE A 126 4.20 11.99 -17.39
N PHE A 127 3.72 11.04 -18.16
CA PHE A 127 2.63 11.18 -19.10
C PHE A 127 1.58 10.10 -18.87
N ARG A 128 0.30 10.49 -18.82
CA ARG A 128 -0.82 9.55 -18.88
C ARG A 128 -1.16 9.30 -20.33
N VAL A 129 -1.16 8.06 -20.76
CA VAL A 129 -1.25 7.68 -22.18
C VAL A 129 -2.18 6.49 -22.38
N ASP A 130 -2.68 6.35 -23.61
CA ASP A 130 -3.45 5.20 -24.05
C ASP A 130 -2.67 4.44 -25.13
N GLY A 131 -2.48 3.13 -24.93
CA GLY A 131 -1.92 2.19 -25.89
C GLY A 131 -0.44 2.39 -26.27
N ALA A 132 0.00 1.56 -27.20
CA ALA A 132 1.40 1.46 -27.63
C ALA A 132 1.97 2.79 -28.16
N ALA A 133 1.26 3.46 -29.10
CA ALA A 133 1.71 4.73 -29.66
C ALA A 133 1.84 5.86 -28.62
N GLY A 134 1.03 5.82 -27.57
CA GLY A 134 1.13 6.73 -26.44
C GLY A 134 2.41 6.47 -25.64
N VAL A 135 2.70 5.22 -25.35
CA VAL A 135 3.91 4.78 -24.62
C VAL A 135 5.17 5.18 -25.41
N GLU A 136 5.21 4.94 -26.72
CA GLU A 136 6.34 5.29 -27.56
C GLU A 136 6.68 6.78 -27.49
N ARG A 137 5.69 7.65 -27.75
CA ARG A 137 5.89 9.11 -27.70
C ARG A 137 6.38 9.57 -26.33
N ALA A 138 5.70 9.10 -25.27
CA ALA A 138 6.04 9.50 -23.90
C ALA A 138 7.44 9.02 -23.47
N ALA A 139 7.83 7.80 -23.87
CA ALA A 139 9.15 7.26 -23.57
C ALA A 139 10.25 8.13 -24.19
N HIS A 140 10.11 8.51 -25.46
CA HIS A 140 11.06 9.40 -26.14
C HIS A 140 11.10 10.81 -25.51
N GLU A 141 9.95 11.35 -25.13
CA GLU A 141 9.86 12.68 -24.50
C GLU A 141 10.51 12.71 -23.13
N LEU A 142 10.48 11.57 -22.39
CA LEU A 142 11.18 11.38 -21.12
C LEU A 142 12.66 11.01 -21.28
N GLY A 143 13.18 10.87 -22.51
CA GLY A 143 14.61 10.74 -22.81
C GLY A 143 15.09 9.34 -23.17
N TYR A 144 14.20 8.39 -23.46
CA TYR A 144 14.59 7.11 -24.07
C TYR A 144 15.11 7.35 -25.52
N PRO A 145 16.20 6.72 -25.99
CA PRO A 145 16.98 5.64 -25.33
C PRO A 145 18.15 6.13 -24.47
N ASP A 146 18.41 7.41 -24.35
CA ASP A 146 19.59 7.94 -23.64
C ASP A 146 19.54 7.60 -22.13
N ARG A 147 18.33 7.44 -21.58
CA ARG A 147 18.09 6.98 -20.22
C ARG A 147 16.91 6.01 -20.16
N PRO A 148 16.92 5.06 -19.21
CA PRO A 148 15.77 4.21 -18.96
C PRO A 148 14.57 5.03 -18.46
N VAL A 149 13.37 4.61 -18.86
CA VAL A 149 12.09 5.11 -18.35
C VAL A 149 11.26 3.91 -17.87
N CYS A 150 10.11 4.16 -17.26
CA CYS A 150 9.25 3.06 -16.87
C CYS A 150 7.78 3.35 -17.17
N PHE A 151 6.97 2.31 -17.23
CA PHE A 151 5.52 2.45 -17.31
C PHE A 151 4.80 1.48 -16.37
N LYS A 152 3.57 1.83 -16.03
CA LYS A 152 2.65 0.99 -15.23
C LYS A 152 1.20 1.38 -15.53
N PRO A 153 0.21 0.50 -15.26
CA PRO A 153 -1.18 0.94 -15.25
C PRO A 153 -1.40 2.06 -14.22
N VAL A 154 -2.23 3.03 -14.58
CA VAL A 154 -2.58 4.15 -13.67
C VAL A 154 -3.16 3.60 -12.38
N PHE A 155 -4.07 2.64 -12.50
CA PHE A 155 -4.67 1.95 -11.37
C PHE A 155 -4.13 0.51 -11.27
N SER A 156 -3.27 0.27 -10.29
CA SER A 156 -2.69 -1.05 -10.03
C SER A 156 -2.11 -1.14 -8.63
N SER A 157 -1.96 -2.34 -8.10
CA SER A 157 -1.36 -2.63 -6.80
C SER A 157 -0.32 -3.75 -6.87
N GLY A 158 0.64 -3.77 -5.93
CA GLY A 158 1.63 -4.83 -5.81
C GLY A 158 2.56 -4.95 -7.02
N SER A 159 2.97 -3.85 -7.61
CA SER A 159 3.86 -3.76 -8.78
C SER A 159 3.33 -4.47 -10.06
N ARG A 160 2.02 -4.77 -10.11
CA ARG A 160 1.43 -5.37 -11.31
C ARG A 160 1.52 -4.43 -12.50
N GLY A 161 2.01 -4.96 -13.63
CA GLY A 161 2.14 -4.19 -14.86
C GLY A 161 3.30 -3.19 -14.89
N PHE A 162 4.08 -3.04 -13.81
CA PHE A 162 5.29 -2.20 -13.83
C PHE A 162 6.36 -2.79 -14.74
N ARG A 163 6.88 -1.98 -15.66
CA ARG A 163 7.98 -2.33 -16.57
C ARG A 163 8.97 -1.20 -16.68
N ILE A 164 10.23 -1.56 -16.78
CA ILE A 164 11.33 -0.64 -17.08
C ILE A 164 11.66 -0.79 -18.55
N LEU A 165 11.65 0.31 -19.30
CA LEU A 165 12.09 0.38 -20.67
C LEU A 165 13.57 0.78 -20.66
N ASP A 166 14.44 -0.18 -20.94
CA ASP A 166 15.89 -0.02 -20.90
C ASP A 166 16.50 -0.48 -22.23
N PRO A 167 17.15 0.42 -23.00
CA PRO A 167 17.75 0.06 -24.27
C PRO A 167 18.93 -0.91 -24.15
N THR A 168 19.53 -1.02 -22.97
CA THR A 168 20.73 -1.84 -22.72
C THR A 168 20.42 -3.28 -22.30
N VAL A 169 19.13 -3.67 -22.23
CA VAL A 169 18.73 -5.01 -21.81
C VAL A 169 19.37 -6.08 -22.70
N ASP A 170 20.14 -6.97 -22.08
CA ASP A 170 20.67 -8.19 -22.71
C ASP A 170 19.65 -9.33 -22.51
N ARG A 171 18.88 -9.60 -23.56
CA ARG A 171 17.83 -10.66 -23.55
C ARG A 171 18.40 -12.06 -23.41
N ALA A 172 19.61 -12.30 -23.90
CA ALA A 172 20.26 -13.61 -23.76
C ALA A 172 20.65 -13.84 -22.29
N HIS A 173 21.22 -12.80 -21.65
CA HIS A 173 21.54 -12.85 -20.23
C HIS A 173 20.28 -13.05 -19.38
N GLN A 174 19.22 -12.29 -19.64
CA GLN A 174 17.94 -12.44 -18.92
C GLN A 174 17.39 -13.86 -19.06
N LEU A 175 17.37 -14.40 -20.28
CA LEU A 175 16.83 -15.73 -20.54
C LEU A 175 17.59 -16.84 -19.82
N LEU A 176 18.92 -16.72 -19.72
CA LEU A 176 19.79 -17.78 -19.23
C LEU A 176 20.09 -17.68 -17.73
N TYR A 177 20.12 -16.47 -17.18
CA TYR A 177 20.70 -16.23 -15.85
C TYR A 177 19.78 -15.47 -14.89
N GLU A 178 18.72 -14.81 -15.38
CA GLU A 178 17.77 -14.14 -14.51
C GLU A 178 16.55 -15.03 -14.19
N ARG A 179 15.89 -14.72 -13.09
CA ARG A 179 14.63 -15.40 -12.75
C ARG A 179 13.54 -15.00 -13.76
N PRO A 180 12.62 -15.92 -14.10
CA PRO A 180 11.44 -15.56 -14.88
C PRO A 180 10.68 -14.38 -14.25
N GLY A 181 10.21 -13.48 -15.10
CA GLY A 181 9.47 -12.29 -14.64
C GLY A 181 10.34 -11.04 -14.49
N ALA A 182 11.48 -10.97 -15.18
CA ALA A 182 12.26 -9.74 -15.32
C ALA A 182 11.36 -8.54 -15.68
N VAL A 183 11.52 -7.42 -14.97
CA VAL A 183 10.69 -6.22 -15.17
C VAL A 183 11.25 -5.30 -16.28
N ALA A 184 12.53 -5.45 -16.62
CA ALA A 184 13.18 -4.66 -17.67
C ALA A 184 12.99 -5.31 -19.05
N MET A 185 12.71 -4.48 -20.06
CA MET A 185 12.54 -4.86 -21.46
C MET A 185 12.90 -3.69 -22.36
N ARG A 186 13.07 -3.95 -23.66
CA ARG A 186 13.27 -2.86 -24.64
C ARG A 186 11.92 -2.25 -25.02
N LEU A 187 11.95 -1.00 -25.50
CA LEU A 187 10.75 -0.31 -25.93
C LEU A 187 10.04 -1.06 -27.05
N GLU A 188 10.77 -1.54 -28.04
CA GLU A 188 10.22 -2.25 -29.21
C GLU A 188 9.43 -3.47 -28.77
N GLU A 189 9.94 -4.24 -27.79
CA GLU A 189 9.25 -5.40 -27.24
C GLU A 189 7.97 -5.03 -26.50
N ALA A 190 7.99 -3.90 -25.79
CA ALA A 190 6.80 -3.40 -25.12
C ALA A 190 5.72 -3.00 -26.12
N LEU A 191 6.11 -2.34 -27.22
CA LEU A 191 5.18 -1.90 -28.27
C LEU A 191 4.53 -3.07 -29.01
N GLU A 192 5.25 -4.18 -29.20
CA GLU A 192 4.70 -5.43 -29.80
C GLU A 192 3.65 -6.10 -28.91
N LEU A 193 3.75 -5.93 -27.60
CA LEU A 193 2.86 -6.57 -26.60
C LEU A 193 1.68 -5.71 -26.19
N LEU A 194 1.81 -4.40 -26.27
CA LEU A 194 0.76 -3.47 -25.86
C LEU A 194 -0.32 -3.36 -26.94
N PRO A 195 -1.61 -3.27 -26.54
CA PRO A 195 -2.66 -2.98 -27.49
C PRO A 195 -2.51 -1.54 -28.04
N GLU A 196 -3.13 -1.30 -29.22
CA GLU A 196 -3.13 0.03 -29.83
C GLU A 196 -3.84 1.10 -28.97
N GLY A 197 -4.81 0.69 -28.15
CA GLY A 197 -5.56 1.57 -27.26
C GLY A 197 -6.43 0.80 -26.26
N GLY A 198 -7.16 1.52 -25.43
CA GLY A 198 -8.07 0.95 -24.42
C GLY A 198 -7.36 0.54 -23.12
N VAL A 199 -6.10 1.02 -22.90
CA VAL A 199 -5.33 0.79 -21.68
C VAL A 199 -4.80 2.11 -21.12
N ASP A 200 -5.15 2.38 -19.88
CA ASP A 200 -4.76 3.60 -19.18
C ASP A 200 -3.41 3.40 -18.47
N LEU A 201 -2.36 3.96 -19.04
CA LEU A 201 -0.98 3.76 -18.61
C LEU A 201 -0.34 5.08 -18.18
N LEU A 202 0.59 4.96 -17.25
CA LEU A 202 1.50 6.01 -16.82
C LEU A 202 2.90 5.67 -17.32
N VAL A 203 3.47 6.51 -18.18
CA VAL A 203 4.89 6.45 -18.56
C VAL A 203 5.62 7.53 -17.78
N MET A 204 6.74 7.19 -17.15
CA MET A 204 7.37 8.09 -16.19
C MET A 204 8.88 7.91 -16.12
N GLU A 205 9.55 8.92 -15.62
CA GLU A 205 10.97 8.81 -15.26
C GLU A 205 11.18 7.64 -14.30
N LEU A 206 12.26 6.90 -14.51
CA LEU A 206 12.65 5.84 -13.60
C LEU A 206 13.28 6.45 -12.34
N ALA A 207 12.59 6.37 -11.22
CA ALA A 207 13.14 6.76 -9.94
C ALA A 207 14.27 5.80 -9.53
N THR A 208 15.37 6.34 -9.05
CA THR A 208 16.56 5.60 -8.62
C THR A 208 16.98 5.99 -7.21
N GLY A 209 17.65 5.09 -6.51
CA GLY A 209 18.12 5.31 -5.14
C GLY A 209 17.52 4.35 -4.14
N GLY A 210 17.78 4.58 -2.86
CA GLY A 210 17.24 3.76 -1.77
C GLY A 210 15.75 3.96 -1.61
N GLU A 211 15.02 2.87 -1.31
CA GLU A 211 13.60 2.96 -1.00
C GLU A 211 13.38 3.32 0.46
N ARG A 212 12.45 4.23 0.71
CA ARG A 212 12.01 4.65 2.06
C ARG A 212 10.50 4.67 2.14
N THR A 213 9.97 4.59 3.35
CA THR A 213 8.53 4.70 3.59
C THR A 213 8.27 5.41 4.90
N ILE A 214 7.15 6.13 4.96
CA ILE A 214 6.61 6.69 6.19
C ILE A 214 5.26 6.02 6.44
N ASP A 215 5.13 5.39 7.61
CA ASP A 215 3.87 4.80 8.06
C ASP A 215 3.35 5.57 9.25
N GLY A 216 2.02 5.65 9.38
CA GLY A 216 1.47 6.33 10.53
C GLY A 216 -0.04 6.25 10.67
N ILE A 217 -0.51 6.96 11.68
CA ILE A 217 -1.91 7.22 12.01
C ILE A 217 -2.17 8.71 11.82
N ALA A 218 -3.24 9.05 11.15
CA ALA A 218 -3.69 10.42 10.91
C ALA A 218 -5.13 10.64 11.39
N ASN A 219 -5.47 11.89 11.63
CA ASN A 219 -6.81 12.36 11.96
C ASN A 219 -7.08 13.67 11.21
N GLY A 220 -8.06 13.70 10.33
CA GLY A 220 -8.45 14.90 9.60
C GLY A 220 -7.29 15.56 8.84
N GLY A 221 -6.36 14.77 8.30
CA GLY A 221 -5.16 15.30 7.66
C GLY A 221 -4.00 15.65 8.59
N GLU A 222 -4.10 15.46 9.89
CA GLU A 222 -3.00 15.66 10.84
C GLU A 222 -2.34 14.34 11.22
N ILE A 223 -1.01 14.24 11.12
CA ILE A 223 -0.28 13.06 11.59
C ILE A 223 -0.25 13.02 13.11
N VAL A 224 -0.93 12.05 13.67
CA VAL A 224 -0.97 11.81 15.12
C VAL A 224 0.27 11.04 15.58
N LEU A 225 0.59 9.96 14.86
CA LEU A 225 1.75 9.13 15.12
C LEU A 225 2.30 8.63 13.79
N GLY A 226 3.62 8.67 13.60
CA GLY A 226 4.24 8.20 12.38
C GLY A 226 5.75 8.07 12.51
N HIS A 227 6.34 7.26 11.64
CA HIS A 227 7.78 7.06 11.59
C HIS A 227 8.27 6.69 10.18
N PRO A 228 9.41 7.24 9.77
CA PRO A 228 10.08 6.84 8.54
C PRO A 228 10.94 5.59 8.79
N LYS A 229 11.14 4.82 7.71
CA LYS A 229 12.03 3.65 7.68
C LYS A 229 12.52 3.38 6.27
N THR A 230 13.62 2.64 6.14
CA THR A 230 14.08 2.10 4.87
C THR A 230 13.15 0.98 4.38
N ARG A 231 13.24 0.65 3.10
CA ARG A 231 12.65 -0.54 2.48
C ARG A 231 13.72 -1.24 1.68
N GLU A 232 14.14 -2.41 2.15
CA GLU A 232 15.28 -3.12 1.58
C GLU A 232 14.93 -4.57 1.27
N ALA A 233 15.77 -5.22 0.46
CA ALA A 233 15.61 -6.63 0.08
C ALA A 233 14.20 -6.92 -0.46
N MET A 234 13.72 -6.14 -1.43
CA MET A 234 12.38 -6.23 -1.97
C MET A 234 12.07 -7.61 -2.57
N ARG A 235 10.93 -8.19 -2.19
CA ARG A 235 10.43 -9.45 -2.74
C ARG A 235 8.92 -9.38 -2.96
N ALA A 236 8.49 -9.57 -4.18
CA ALA A 236 7.07 -9.49 -4.56
C ALA A 236 6.36 -8.22 -4.06
N GLY A 237 7.03 -7.05 -4.15
CA GLY A 237 6.51 -5.77 -3.68
C GLY A 237 6.56 -5.56 -2.16
N LEU A 238 7.10 -6.52 -1.39
CA LEU A 238 7.26 -6.41 0.06
C LEU A 238 8.73 -6.11 0.43
N ALA A 239 8.93 -5.18 1.34
CA ALA A 239 10.22 -5.03 2.00
C ALA A 239 10.46 -6.22 2.94
N MET A 240 11.55 -6.94 2.72
CA MET A 240 11.95 -8.07 3.57
C MET A 240 12.81 -7.61 4.74
N TYR A 241 13.37 -6.40 4.65
CA TYR A 241 14.21 -5.80 5.66
C TYR A 241 13.94 -4.31 5.73
N PHE A 242 13.92 -3.74 6.92
CA PHE A 242 13.86 -2.30 7.12
C PHE A 242 14.64 -1.85 8.36
N VAL A 243 15.03 -0.58 8.36
CA VAL A 243 15.62 0.12 9.50
C VAL A 243 14.79 1.37 9.76
N THR A 244 14.42 1.61 11.01
CA THR A 244 13.73 2.84 11.41
C THR A 244 14.68 4.03 11.34
N LEU A 245 14.16 5.17 10.88
CA LEU A 245 14.93 6.40 10.67
C LEU A 245 14.45 7.51 11.62
N ASP A 246 15.36 8.40 11.95
CA ASP A 246 15.04 9.73 12.48
C ASP A 246 15.24 10.74 11.33
N ASP A 247 14.17 11.07 10.64
CA ASP A 247 14.21 11.95 9.48
C ASP A 247 13.05 12.98 9.53
N PRO A 248 13.32 14.16 10.13
CA PRO A 248 12.32 15.22 10.23
C PRO A 248 11.87 15.77 8.87
N GLU A 249 12.73 15.69 7.83
CA GLU A 249 12.37 16.15 6.48
C GLU A 249 11.30 15.24 5.87
N LEU A 250 11.48 13.93 5.99
CA LEU A 250 10.47 12.97 5.54
C LEU A 250 9.16 13.13 6.32
N MET A 251 9.23 13.41 7.62
CA MET A 251 8.02 13.66 8.42
C MET A 251 7.31 14.95 8.02
N ARG A 252 8.04 16.03 7.65
CA ARG A 252 7.43 17.26 7.12
C ARG A 252 6.78 17.02 5.76
N LEU A 253 7.44 16.30 4.88
CA LEU A 253 6.89 15.89 3.58
C LEU A 253 5.60 15.08 3.77
N ALA A 254 5.62 14.09 4.66
CA ALA A 254 4.44 13.30 4.97
C ALA A 254 3.29 14.16 5.52
N SER A 255 3.58 15.11 6.42
CA SER A 255 2.57 16.01 6.98
C SER A 255 1.91 16.89 5.92
N LEU A 256 2.69 17.37 4.93
CA LEU A 256 2.14 18.14 3.81
C LEU A 256 1.18 17.30 2.97
N ILE A 257 1.57 16.07 2.63
CA ILE A 257 0.77 15.16 1.79
C ILE A 257 -0.50 14.71 2.53
N VAL A 258 -0.35 14.27 3.77
CA VAL A 258 -1.46 13.79 4.61
C VAL A 258 -2.47 14.91 4.84
N GLY A 259 -1.99 16.14 5.08
CA GLY A 259 -2.83 17.32 5.26
C GLY A 259 -3.63 17.68 4.01
N GLU A 260 -2.99 17.72 2.85
CA GLU A 260 -3.65 18.07 1.58
C GLU A 260 -4.67 17.02 1.14
N LEU A 261 -4.44 15.74 1.45
CA LEU A 261 -5.37 14.66 1.16
C LEU A 261 -6.47 14.50 2.21
N GLY A 262 -6.32 15.09 3.38
CA GLY A 262 -7.26 14.87 4.49
C GLY A 262 -7.31 13.41 4.95
N ILE A 263 -6.16 12.73 5.00
CA ILE A 263 -6.11 11.30 5.32
C ILE A 263 -6.58 11.06 6.76
N GLU A 264 -7.38 10.02 6.91
CA GLU A 264 -7.86 9.47 8.17
C GLU A 264 -7.28 8.09 8.46
N HIS A 265 -7.20 7.72 9.73
CA HIS A 265 -6.73 6.43 10.24
C HIS A 265 -5.28 6.14 9.85
N PHE A 266 -5.04 5.31 8.86
CA PHE A 266 -3.70 4.86 8.50
C PHE A 266 -3.21 5.44 7.19
N PHE A 267 -1.91 5.64 7.11
CA PHE A 267 -1.25 5.99 5.85
C PHE A 267 0.10 5.29 5.69
N ASN A 268 0.50 5.13 4.44
CA ASN A 268 1.81 4.69 4.03
C ASN A 268 2.25 5.48 2.80
N ILE A 269 3.34 6.24 2.89
CA ILE A 269 3.91 7.00 1.78
C ILE A 269 5.24 6.36 1.41
N GLN A 270 5.46 6.08 0.12
CA GLN A 270 6.65 5.39 -0.38
C GLN A 270 7.46 6.30 -1.28
N LEU A 271 8.78 6.25 -1.09
CA LEU A 271 9.76 7.01 -1.86
C LEU A 271 10.82 6.08 -2.45
N VAL A 272 11.32 6.46 -3.63
CA VAL A 272 12.56 5.94 -4.22
C VAL A 272 13.48 7.14 -4.48
N GLY A 273 14.69 7.13 -3.90
CA GLY A 273 15.48 8.35 -3.82
C GLY A 273 14.67 9.45 -3.14
N ASP A 274 14.56 10.60 -3.78
CA ASP A 274 13.76 11.72 -3.26
C ASP A 274 12.34 11.79 -3.83
N TYR A 275 11.99 10.91 -4.77
CA TYR A 275 10.69 10.91 -5.41
C TYR A 275 9.64 10.14 -4.61
N VAL A 276 8.50 10.78 -4.33
CA VAL A 276 7.29 10.09 -3.88
C VAL A 276 6.73 9.27 -5.05
N ILE A 277 6.59 7.96 -4.84
CA ILE A 277 6.16 7.03 -5.90
C ILE A 277 4.78 6.41 -5.65
N GLU A 278 4.32 6.40 -4.39
CA GLU A 278 3.04 5.82 -4.02
C GLU A 278 2.55 6.35 -2.68
N ILE A 279 1.25 6.59 -2.58
CA ILE A 279 0.55 6.93 -1.35
C ILE A 279 -0.54 5.88 -1.13
N ASN A 280 -0.55 5.26 0.04
CA ASN A 280 -1.55 4.28 0.42
C ASN A 280 -2.28 4.78 1.67
N PRO A 281 -3.57 5.18 1.60
CA PRO A 281 -4.35 5.61 2.76
C PRO A 281 -4.85 4.39 3.56
N ARG A 282 -3.93 3.54 3.99
CA ARG A 282 -4.17 2.29 4.73
C ARG A 282 -2.96 1.85 5.53
N ILE A 283 -3.17 0.89 6.40
CA ILE A 283 -2.08 0.26 7.15
C ILE A 283 -1.06 -0.40 6.20
N SER A 284 0.22 -0.26 6.51
CA SER A 284 1.30 -0.91 5.78
C SER A 284 1.34 -2.42 6.07
N THR A 285 1.83 -3.18 5.09
CA THR A 285 2.13 -4.60 5.27
C THR A 285 3.41 -4.84 6.09
N VAL A 286 4.23 -3.82 6.28
CA VAL A 286 5.39 -3.84 7.17
C VAL A 286 5.03 -3.11 8.45
N VAL A 287 4.73 -3.88 9.49
CA VAL A 287 4.28 -3.35 10.79
C VAL A 287 5.46 -3.20 11.76
N TYR A 288 5.39 -2.15 12.58
CA TYR A 288 6.33 -1.91 13.66
C TYR A 288 5.69 -2.35 14.96
N GLN A 289 6.14 -3.45 15.54
CA GLN A 289 5.42 -4.17 16.60
C GLN A 289 6.07 -4.06 17.99
N GLU A 290 7.39 -4.18 18.07
CA GLU A 290 8.07 -4.40 19.35
C GLU A 290 7.95 -3.25 20.33
N ASP A 291 8.25 -2.02 19.89
CA ASP A 291 8.21 -0.84 20.75
C ASP A 291 6.90 -0.06 20.61
N LEU A 292 6.19 -0.28 19.51
CA LEU A 292 5.02 0.49 19.13
C LEU A 292 4.12 -0.31 18.17
N ASN A 293 3.06 -0.90 18.70
CA ASN A 293 2.10 -1.67 17.91
C ASN A 293 1.14 -0.74 17.16
N LEU A 294 1.62 -0.17 16.05
CA LEU A 294 0.87 0.80 15.25
C LEU A 294 -0.52 0.30 14.81
N PRO A 295 -0.68 -0.96 14.31
CA PRO A 295 -1.99 -1.49 13.97
C PRO A 295 -3.00 -1.46 15.12
N TYR A 296 -2.59 -1.95 16.27
CA TYR A 296 -3.46 -2.02 17.45
C TYR A 296 -3.80 -0.62 17.99
N LEU A 297 -2.83 0.29 18.02
CA LEU A 297 -3.04 1.68 18.44
C LEU A 297 -4.03 2.41 17.54
N GLY A 298 -3.97 2.21 16.22
CA GLY A 298 -4.93 2.81 15.29
C GLY A 298 -6.35 2.25 15.46
N VAL A 299 -6.48 0.97 15.79
CA VAL A 299 -7.78 0.37 16.15
C VAL A 299 -8.31 0.95 17.46
N LYS A 300 -7.50 1.04 18.52
CA LYS A 300 -7.89 1.69 19.79
C LYS A 300 -8.38 3.11 19.59
N ARG A 301 -7.67 3.88 18.73
CA ARG A 301 -8.10 5.23 18.37
C ARG A 301 -9.48 5.23 17.70
N ALA A 302 -9.71 4.36 16.72
CA ALA A 302 -11.00 4.27 16.03
C ALA A 302 -12.14 3.87 16.97
N LEU A 303 -11.85 3.12 18.02
CA LEU A 303 -12.79 2.74 19.07
C LEU A 303 -12.95 3.81 20.19
N GLY A 304 -12.21 4.90 20.11
CA GLY A 304 -12.23 5.96 21.13
C GLY A 304 -11.56 5.58 22.46
N GLU A 305 -10.69 4.57 22.46
CA GLU A 305 -10.01 4.03 23.64
C GLU A 305 -8.65 4.67 23.92
N ILE A 306 -8.13 5.45 22.98
CA ILE A 306 -6.92 6.25 23.11
C ILE A 306 -7.10 7.56 22.36
N SER A 307 -6.74 8.67 22.99
CA SER A 307 -6.80 10.00 22.39
C SER A 307 -5.61 10.27 21.46
N ASP A 308 -5.75 11.28 20.59
CA ASP A 308 -4.65 11.73 19.72
C ASP A 308 -3.47 12.28 20.55
N ASP A 309 -3.71 12.90 21.68
CA ASP A 309 -2.63 13.40 22.55
C ASP A 309 -1.86 12.27 23.22
N GLU A 310 -2.55 11.22 23.66
CA GLU A 310 -1.89 10.03 24.18
C GLU A 310 -1.06 9.34 23.09
N LEU A 311 -1.56 9.27 21.84
CA LEU A 311 -0.79 8.73 20.71
C LEU A 311 0.44 9.59 20.41
N ARG A 312 0.31 10.92 20.41
CA ARG A 312 1.46 11.84 20.24
C ARG A 312 2.51 11.64 21.32
N ALA A 313 2.10 11.37 22.55
CA ALA A 313 3.00 11.08 23.67
C ALA A 313 3.80 9.78 23.49
N LEU A 314 3.37 8.88 22.58
CA LEU A 314 4.12 7.67 22.27
C LEU A 314 5.26 7.87 21.25
N ARG A 315 5.33 9.03 20.56
CA ARG A 315 6.38 9.31 19.56
C ARG A 315 7.80 9.00 20.02
N PRO A 316 8.22 9.31 21.27
CA PRO A 316 9.57 8.98 21.75
C PRO A 316 9.86 7.47 21.85
N ARG A 317 8.84 6.61 21.76
CA ARG A 317 9.04 5.15 21.73
C ARG A 317 9.54 4.65 20.37
N VAL A 318 9.38 5.42 19.31
CA VAL A 318 9.98 5.13 18.01
C VAL A 318 11.47 5.37 18.09
N ARG A 319 12.25 4.30 18.09
CA ARG A 319 13.72 4.37 18.18
C ARG A 319 14.34 4.24 16.80
N PRO A 320 15.19 5.20 16.37
CA PRO A 320 15.96 5.07 15.14
C PRO A 320 16.92 3.88 15.21
N GLY A 321 17.24 3.30 14.05
CA GLY A 321 18.19 2.19 13.95
C GLY A 321 17.62 0.82 14.36
N ARG A 322 16.33 0.73 14.68
CA ARG A 322 15.68 -0.57 14.89
C ARG A 322 15.53 -1.27 13.55
N THR A 323 15.91 -2.53 13.54
CA THR A 323 15.92 -3.38 12.36
C THR A 323 14.87 -4.46 12.50
N ALA A 324 14.11 -4.70 11.42
CA ALA A 324 13.24 -5.86 11.32
C ALA A 324 13.48 -6.61 10.01
N LEU A 325 13.40 -7.92 10.11
CA LEU A 325 13.52 -8.86 9.00
C LEU A 325 12.23 -9.66 8.88
N ARG A 326 11.69 -9.72 7.68
CA ARG A 326 10.55 -10.60 7.35
C ARG A 326 11.08 -11.94 6.86
N TYR A 327 10.46 -13.00 7.32
CA TYR A 327 10.72 -14.36 6.84
C TYR A 327 9.43 -15.02 6.38
N PHE A 328 9.54 -16.11 5.64
CA PHE A 328 8.41 -16.94 5.24
C PHE A 328 8.32 -18.14 6.17
N ASP A 329 7.09 -18.49 6.51
CA ASP A 329 6.77 -19.66 7.32
C ASP A 329 5.66 -20.45 6.61
N GLN A 330 5.39 -21.67 7.06
CA GLN A 330 4.32 -22.51 6.54
C GLN A 330 3.36 -22.91 7.64
N LEU A 331 2.09 -23.08 7.27
CA LEU A 331 1.07 -23.66 8.12
C LEU A 331 0.71 -25.02 7.58
N GLU A 332 0.61 -26.00 8.47
CA GLU A 332 0.11 -27.35 8.17
C GLU A 332 -1.28 -27.51 8.76
N PHE A 333 -2.19 -28.06 7.97
CA PHE A 333 -3.57 -28.33 8.38
C PHE A 333 -4.14 -29.50 7.60
N ASP A 334 -5.10 -30.21 8.20
CA ASP A 334 -5.83 -31.27 7.53
C ASP A 334 -6.82 -30.68 6.51
N ALA A 335 -6.97 -31.36 5.34
CA ALA A 335 -7.80 -30.90 4.21
C ALA A 335 -9.29 -31.11 4.45
#